data_229f0e190eaa26c307e18f9d05995cdb
#
_entry.id   229f0e190eaa26c307e18f9d05995cdb
#
_cell.length_a   1.000
_cell.length_b   1.000
_cell.length_c   1.000
_cell.angle_alpha   90.00
_cell.angle_beta   90.00
_cell.angle_gamma   90.00
#
_symmetry.space_group_name_H-M   'P 1'
#
loop_
_entity.id
_entity.type
_entity.pdbx_description
1 polymer ?
#
loop_
_entity_poly.entity_id
_entity_poly.type
_entity_poly.pdbx_seq_one_letter_code
_entity_poly.pdbx_strand_id
1 'polypeptide(L)'
;MSLKKTDTHVHSLKVRYSEIDSQSIVYNSHYLTYYDISLADLLDQAFNQEEYINETQNEFHTVNVNMSYKAPAKLNDTLEIYSAVKRIGNSSITFTQEIYKKDSDDLLNTVEIIWVN
;
A
#
# COMPACT_ATOMS: atom_id res chain seq x y z
N MET A 1 -7.53 -1.44 -15.24
CA MET A 1 -8.41 -0.39 -14.68
C MET A 1 -7.71 0.26 -13.50
N SER A 2 -7.77 1.57 -13.42
CA SER A 2 -7.16 2.33 -12.33
C SER A 2 -7.98 2.19 -11.04
N LEU A 3 -7.33 1.91 -9.92
CA LEU A 3 -8.00 1.85 -8.61
C LEU A 3 -8.57 3.21 -8.21
N LYS A 4 -7.94 4.30 -8.66
CA LYS A 4 -8.41 5.64 -8.37
C LYS A 4 -9.81 5.94 -8.89
N LYS A 5 -10.23 5.25 -9.97
CA LYS A 5 -11.53 5.43 -10.60
C LYS A 5 -12.61 4.53 -10.00
N THR A 6 -12.27 3.68 -9.03
CA THR A 6 -13.19 2.79 -8.36
C THR A 6 -13.41 3.25 -6.92
N ASP A 7 -14.49 2.76 -6.30
CA ASP A 7 -14.77 3.04 -4.89
C ASP A 7 -13.91 2.13 -4.00
N THR A 8 -12.62 2.46 -3.90
CA THR A 8 -11.65 1.70 -3.14
C THR A 8 -11.14 2.50 -1.96
N HIS A 9 -10.48 1.81 -1.03
CA HIS A 9 -9.84 2.45 0.12
C HIS A 9 -8.73 3.37 -0.36
N VAL A 10 -8.63 4.55 0.26
CA VAL A 10 -7.55 5.51 0.01
C VAL A 10 -6.94 5.96 1.34
N HIS A 11 -5.63 6.00 1.38
CA HIS A 11 -4.86 6.55 2.51
C HIS A 11 -3.94 7.65 1.98
N SER A 12 -3.94 8.80 2.65
CA SER A 12 -3.10 9.94 2.27
C SER A 12 -1.94 10.10 3.25
N LEU A 13 -0.76 10.39 2.72
CA LEU A 13 0.40 10.71 3.54
C LEU A 13 1.29 11.71 2.81
N LYS A 14 2.12 12.42 3.58
CA LYS A 14 3.09 13.36 3.04
C LYS A 14 4.48 12.76 3.11
N VAL A 15 5.25 12.87 2.02
CA VAL A 15 6.64 12.42 1.97
C VAL A 15 7.48 13.27 2.94
N ARG A 16 8.22 12.60 3.82
CA ARG A 16 9.03 13.23 4.86
C ARG A 16 10.52 13.20 4.51
N TYR A 17 11.26 14.12 5.11
CA TYR A 17 12.70 14.24 4.89
C TYR A 17 13.46 12.92 5.13
N SER A 18 13.06 12.15 6.14
CA SER A 18 13.69 10.87 6.46
C SER A 18 13.52 9.81 5.38
N GLU A 19 12.63 10.03 4.41
CA GLU A 19 12.26 9.04 3.40
C GLU A 19 12.91 9.30 2.04
N ILE A 20 13.61 10.42 1.89
CA ILE A 20 14.24 10.77 0.61
C ILE A 20 15.73 10.43 0.60
N ASP A 21 16.24 10.24 -0.61
CA ASP A 21 17.68 10.06 -0.85
C ASP A 21 18.35 11.40 -1.24
N SER A 22 19.60 11.33 -1.69
CA SER A 22 20.38 12.52 -2.07
C SER A 22 19.80 13.29 -3.26
N GLN A 23 18.87 12.69 -4.00
CA GLN A 23 18.21 13.33 -5.14
C GLN A 23 16.86 13.95 -4.75
N SER A 24 16.52 13.96 -3.48
CA SER A 24 15.25 14.49 -2.93
C SER A 24 14.01 13.71 -3.41
N ILE A 25 14.18 12.47 -3.79
CA ILE A 25 13.08 11.54 -4.14
C ILE A 25 13.02 10.40 -3.12
N VAL A 26 11.84 9.81 -2.99
CA VAL A 26 11.62 8.70 -2.07
C VAL A 26 12.55 7.55 -2.41
N TYR A 27 13.30 7.06 -1.41
CA TYR A 27 14.17 5.91 -1.56
C TYR A 27 13.34 4.65 -1.81
N ASN A 28 13.82 3.79 -2.71
CA ASN A 28 13.07 2.64 -3.22
C ASN A 28 12.42 1.77 -2.15
N SER A 29 13.10 1.54 -1.05
CA SER A 29 12.59 0.65 0.01
C SER A 29 11.42 1.23 0.80
N HIS A 30 11.21 2.54 0.77
CA HIS A 30 10.14 3.18 1.53
C HIS A 30 8.76 3.01 0.89
N TYR A 31 8.70 2.69 -0.40
CA TYR A 31 7.40 2.46 -1.05
C TYR A 31 6.65 1.29 -0.43
N LEU A 32 7.34 0.23 -0.07
CA LEU A 32 6.70 -0.90 0.60
C LEU A 32 6.15 -0.48 1.97
N THR A 33 6.87 0.35 2.70
CA THR A 33 6.39 0.89 3.97
C THR A 33 5.09 1.69 3.78
N TYR A 34 5.03 2.53 2.75
CA TYR A 34 3.81 3.28 2.43
C TYR A 34 2.63 2.34 2.16
N TYR A 35 2.86 1.28 1.40
CA TYR A 35 1.82 0.31 1.11
C TYR A 35 1.38 -0.44 2.37
N ASP A 36 2.31 -0.81 3.24
CA ASP A 36 1.98 -1.48 4.50
C ASP A 36 1.12 -0.59 5.41
N ILE A 37 1.44 0.70 5.49
CA ILE A 37 0.64 1.66 6.26
C ILE A 37 -0.79 1.71 5.71
N SER A 38 -0.94 1.77 4.40
CA SER A 38 -2.25 1.83 3.76
C SER A 38 -3.04 0.54 3.96
N LEU A 39 -2.37 -0.63 3.88
CA LEU A 39 -3.03 -1.91 4.14
C LEU A 39 -3.48 -2.03 5.60
N ALA A 40 -2.65 -1.58 6.55
CA ALA A 40 -3.03 -1.58 7.95
C ALA A 40 -4.29 -0.74 8.19
N ASP A 41 -4.35 0.44 7.56
CA ASP A 41 -5.51 1.32 7.66
C ASP A 41 -6.77 0.67 7.04
N LEU A 42 -6.63 0.04 5.88
CA LEU A 42 -7.73 -0.70 5.24
C LEU A 42 -8.25 -1.80 6.15
N LEU A 43 -7.36 -2.60 6.71
CA LEU A 43 -7.73 -3.74 7.52
C LEU A 43 -8.32 -3.31 8.87
N ASP A 44 -7.83 -2.24 9.46
CA ASP A 44 -8.39 -1.70 10.70
C ASP A 44 -9.81 -1.18 10.51
N GLN A 45 -10.15 -0.68 9.33
CA GLN A 45 -11.52 -0.28 8.99
C GLN A 45 -12.42 -1.48 8.75
N ALA A 46 -11.87 -2.60 8.28
CA ALA A 46 -12.65 -3.80 7.97
C ALA A 46 -12.87 -4.70 9.19
N PHE A 47 -11.83 -4.84 10.03
CA PHE A 47 -11.89 -5.66 11.23
C PHE A 47 -10.70 -5.35 12.14
N ASN A 48 -10.79 -5.76 13.41
CA ASN A 48 -9.70 -5.60 14.37
C ASN A 48 -8.70 -6.75 14.21
N GLN A 49 -7.51 -6.44 13.66
CA GLN A 49 -6.48 -7.44 13.39
C GLN A 49 -5.94 -8.09 14.68
N GLU A 50 -5.72 -7.28 15.72
CA GLU A 50 -5.20 -7.78 16.99
C GLU A 50 -6.19 -8.77 17.62
N GLU A 51 -7.47 -8.43 17.62
CA GLU A 51 -8.52 -9.31 18.12
C GLU A 51 -8.61 -10.61 17.30
N TYR A 52 -8.51 -10.50 15.96
CA TYR A 52 -8.52 -11.66 15.08
C TYR A 52 -7.36 -12.62 15.39
N ILE A 53 -6.15 -12.10 15.55
CA ILE A 53 -4.96 -12.90 15.88
C ILE A 53 -5.12 -13.57 17.24
N ASN A 54 -5.62 -12.84 18.23
CA ASN A 54 -5.83 -13.37 19.59
C ASN A 54 -6.86 -14.48 19.61
N GLU A 55 -7.93 -14.37 18.84
CA GLU A 55 -9.01 -15.36 18.80
C GLU A 55 -8.67 -16.61 17.98
N THR A 56 -7.99 -16.41 16.84
CA THR A 56 -7.78 -17.51 15.88
C THR A 56 -6.36 -18.10 15.93
N GLN A 57 -5.41 -17.39 16.51
CA GLN A 57 -3.98 -17.73 16.48
C GLN A 57 -3.42 -17.77 15.05
N ASN A 58 -4.11 -17.14 14.11
CA ASN A 58 -3.69 -17.05 12.71
C ASN A 58 -3.00 -15.72 12.44
N GLU A 59 -1.88 -15.76 11.75
CA GLU A 59 -1.16 -14.58 11.30
C GLU A 59 -0.88 -14.68 9.81
N PHE A 60 -0.95 -13.54 9.13
CA PHE A 60 -0.60 -13.45 7.72
C PHE A 60 0.81 -12.93 7.57
N HIS A 61 1.54 -13.52 6.62
CA HIS A 61 2.89 -13.12 6.29
C HIS A 61 2.98 -12.77 4.81
N THR A 62 3.74 -11.72 4.49
CA THR A 62 4.02 -11.36 3.11
C THR A 62 4.95 -12.41 2.50
N VAL A 63 4.52 -13.01 1.40
CA VAL A 63 5.32 -14.04 0.69
C VAL A 63 5.73 -13.60 -0.70
N ASN A 64 5.08 -12.58 -1.27
CA ASN A 64 5.43 -12.07 -2.58
C ASN A 64 5.06 -10.61 -2.71
N VAL A 65 5.95 -9.85 -3.33
CA VAL A 65 5.75 -8.44 -3.65
C VAL A 65 6.20 -8.22 -5.09
N ASN A 66 5.30 -7.72 -5.92
CA ASN A 66 5.61 -7.35 -7.30
C ASN A 66 5.33 -5.86 -7.47
N MET A 67 6.39 -5.06 -7.52
CA MET A 67 6.29 -3.61 -7.53
C MET A 67 6.84 -3.03 -8.82
N SER A 68 6.15 -2.04 -9.37
CA SER A 68 6.59 -1.30 -10.54
C SER A 68 6.73 0.19 -10.21
N TYR A 69 7.87 0.74 -10.54
CA TYR A 69 8.21 2.15 -10.34
C TYR A 69 7.94 2.89 -11.64
N LYS A 70 6.98 3.82 -11.62
CA LYS A 70 6.56 4.57 -12.83
C LYS A 70 7.18 5.96 -12.87
N ALA A 71 7.14 6.68 -11.73
CA ALA A 71 7.73 8.00 -11.56
C ALA A 71 8.04 8.21 -10.09
N PRO A 72 9.05 9.03 -9.75
CA PRO A 72 9.43 9.22 -8.35
C PRO A 72 8.46 10.12 -7.59
N ALA A 73 8.21 9.78 -6.33
CA ALA A 73 7.64 10.71 -5.36
C ALA A 73 8.76 11.59 -4.81
N LYS A 74 8.44 12.85 -4.51
CA LYS A 74 9.43 13.85 -4.09
C LYS A 74 9.12 14.36 -2.70
N LEU A 75 10.15 14.98 -2.07
CA LEU A 75 9.98 15.61 -0.77
C LEU A 75 8.78 16.56 -0.77
N ASN A 76 7.99 16.47 0.30
CA ASN A 76 6.78 17.28 0.52
C ASN A 76 5.60 16.97 -0.40
N ASP A 77 5.73 16.03 -1.34
CA ASP A 77 4.56 15.55 -2.06
C ASP A 77 3.57 14.93 -1.09
N THR A 78 2.28 15.19 -1.29
CA THR A 78 1.22 14.43 -0.65
C THR A 78 0.83 13.31 -1.59
N LEU A 79 0.82 12.10 -1.08
CA LEU A 79 0.51 10.88 -1.85
C LEU A 79 -0.85 10.34 -1.46
N GLU A 80 -1.55 9.81 -2.45
CA GLU A 80 -2.77 9.04 -2.24
C GLU A 80 -2.51 7.60 -2.62
N ILE A 81 -2.73 6.69 -1.68
CA ILE A 81 -2.48 5.25 -1.84
C ILE A 81 -3.83 4.56 -1.89
N TYR A 82 -4.15 3.99 -3.03
CA TYR A 82 -5.38 3.24 -3.27
C TYR A 82 -5.10 1.75 -3.08
N SER A 83 -5.96 1.07 -2.34
CA SER A 83 -5.77 -0.33 -1.97
C SER A 83 -7.06 -1.12 -2.19
N ALA A 84 -6.93 -2.30 -2.76
CA ALA A 84 -8.05 -3.21 -2.97
C ALA A 84 -7.61 -4.65 -2.79
N VAL A 85 -8.55 -5.50 -2.41
CA VAL A 85 -8.36 -6.95 -2.41
C VAL A 85 -8.63 -7.44 -3.82
N LYS A 86 -7.63 -8.05 -4.44
CA LYS A 86 -7.74 -8.60 -5.79
C LYS A 86 -8.31 -10.02 -5.76
N ARG A 87 -7.88 -10.83 -4.78
CA ARG A 87 -8.31 -12.23 -4.68
C ARG A 87 -8.14 -12.75 -3.27
N ILE A 88 -9.07 -13.60 -2.87
CA ILE A 88 -9.00 -14.36 -1.61
C ILE A 88 -8.95 -15.85 -1.97
N GLY A 89 -7.85 -16.52 -1.58
CA GLY A 89 -7.70 -17.97 -1.71
C GLY A 89 -7.99 -18.68 -0.39
N ASN A 90 -7.71 -19.99 -0.33
CA ASN A 90 -7.94 -20.76 0.89
C ASN A 90 -7.12 -20.26 2.08
N SER A 91 -5.85 -19.95 1.85
CA SER A 91 -4.93 -19.50 2.89
C SER A 91 -4.16 -18.26 2.45
N SER A 92 -4.62 -17.56 1.41
CA SER A 92 -3.93 -16.41 0.85
C SER A 92 -4.87 -15.26 0.55
N ILE A 93 -4.31 -14.04 0.60
CA ILE A 93 -4.98 -12.81 0.15
C ILE A 93 -4.03 -12.08 -0.77
N THR A 94 -4.53 -11.69 -1.94
CA THR A 94 -3.78 -10.86 -2.88
C THR A 94 -4.34 -9.45 -2.87
N PHE A 95 -3.48 -8.48 -2.56
CA PHE A 95 -3.81 -7.06 -2.60
C PHE A 95 -3.21 -6.42 -3.84
N THR A 96 -3.91 -5.44 -4.38
CA THR A 96 -3.37 -4.55 -5.41
C THR A 96 -3.45 -3.12 -4.90
N GLN A 97 -2.38 -2.36 -5.12
CA GLN A 97 -2.29 -0.99 -4.62
C GLN A 97 -1.62 -0.10 -5.65
N GLU A 98 -2.00 1.17 -5.63
CA GLU A 98 -1.46 2.21 -6.52
C GLU A 98 -1.20 3.48 -5.72
N ILE A 99 -0.09 4.16 -6.05
CA ILE A 99 0.25 5.46 -5.47
C ILE A 99 0.14 6.54 -6.53
N TYR A 100 -0.62 7.59 -6.22
CA TYR A 100 -0.74 8.79 -7.02
C TYR A 100 -0.27 10.01 -6.22
N LYS A 101 0.24 11.01 -6.93
CA LYS A 101 0.40 12.33 -6.33
C LYS A 101 -0.99 12.94 -6.16
N LYS A 102 -1.27 13.53 -4.97
CA LYS A 102 -2.56 14.14 -4.67
C LYS A 102 -2.93 15.19 -5.72
N ASP A 103 -4.22 15.22 -6.06
CA ASP A 103 -4.80 16.15 -7.05
C ASP A 103 -4.20 16.01 -8.44
N SER A 104 -3.71 14.80 -8.77
CA SER A 104 -3.09 14.47 -10.04
C SER A 104 -3.51 13.06 -10.45
N ASP A 105 -3.55 12.81 -11.75
CA ASP A 105 -3.71 11.46 -12.29
C ASP A 105 -2.37 10.78 -12.58
N ASP A 106 -1.26 11.39 -12.12
CA ASP A 106 0.08 10.82 -12.30
C ASP A 106 0.26 9.60 -11.40
N LEU A 107 0.30 8.44 -12.02
CA LEU A 107 0.60 7.17 -11.33
C LEU A 107 2.09 7.08 -11.08
N LEU A 108 2.47 6.98 -9.80
CA LEU A 108 3.89 6.95 -9.41
C LEU A 108 4.40 5.53 -9.21
N ASN A 109 3.56 4.64 -8.70
CA ASN A 109 3.98 3.30 -8.31
C ASN A 109 2.78 2.36 -8.26
N THR A 110 3.01 1.10 -8.56
CA THR A 110 2.00 0.04 -8.41
C THR A 110 2.60 -1.16 -7.70
N VAL A 111 1.77 -1.91 -6.99
CA VAL A 111 2.22 -3.12 -6.33
C VAL A 111 1.13 -4.17 -6.30
N GLU A 112 1.54 -5.43 -6.35
CA GLU A 112 0.71 -6.57 -6.00
C GLU A 112 1.41 -7.30 -4.85
N ILE A 113 0.69 -7.50 -3.75
CA ILE A 113 1.22 -8.11 -2.53
C ILE A 113 0.39 -9.35 -2.21
N ILE A 114 1.07 -10.45 -1.92
CA ILE A 114 0.43 -11.70 -1.52
C ILE A 114 0.78 -12.01 -0.08
N TRP A 115 -0.25 -12.19 0.74
CA TRP A 115 -0.14 -12.64 2.12
C TRP A 115 -0.62 -14.09 2.22
N VAL A 116 0.06 -14.87 3.04
CA VAL A 116 -0.30 -16.26 3.34
C VAL A 116 -0.42 -16.44 4.83
N ASN A 117 -1.46 -17.17 5.21
CA ASN A 117 -1.71 -17.57 6.59
C ASN A 117 -0.82 -18.75 6.98
#